data_5a932782e3c7aaa4bad56342e7fa9b38
#
_entry.id   5a932782e3c7aaa4bad56342e7fa9b38
#
_cell.length_a   1.000
_cell.length_b   1.000
_cell.length_c   1.000
_cell.angle_alpha   90.00
_cell.angle_beta   90.00
_cell.angle_gamma   90.00
#
_symmetry.space_group_name_H-M   'P 1'
#
loop_
_entity.id
_entity.type
_entity.pdbx_description
1 polymer ?
#
loop_
_entity_poly.entity_id
_entity_poly.type
_entity_poly.pdbx_seq_one_letter_code
_entity_poly.pdbx_strand_id
1 'polypeptide(L)'
;MEVFEVDRTEVSIGVRLMRETLIDLERYIVSEGLHRYRIKPSQVATMIVKDWINKPILDKSKLIYGRINNEPKISRLTVKLLEEENIRLYEIYVKEYIRECSSVNVLIYNIILQFLENKGTLSILNEFK
;
A
#
# COMPACT_ATOMS: atom_id res chain seq x y z
N MET A 1 -31.55 -2.01 8.77
CA MET A 1 -30.93 -1.95 9.09
C MET A 1 -29.65 -1.41 8.93
N GLU A 2 -29.24 -0.98 9.71
CA GLU A 2 -28.08 -0.34 9.88
C GLU A 2 -26.91 -1.05 9.43
N VAL A 3 -27.06 -2.27 9.21
CA VAL A 3 -25.95 -3.07 8.71
C VAL A 3 -25.43 -2.54 7.39
N PHE A 4 -26.21 -1.78 6.68
CA PHE A 4 -25.77 -1.30 5.40
C PHE A 4 -24.70 -0.24 5.49
N GLU A 5 -24.47 0.28 6.67
CA GLU A 5 -23.46 1.29 6.81
C GLU A 5 -22.08 0.70 6.97
N VAL A 6 -22.01 -0.59 7.15
CA VAL A 6 -20.73 -1.28 7.25
C VAL A 6 -19.91 -1.06 5.99
N ASP A 7 -20.56 -0.94 4.83
CA ASP A 7 -19.86 -0.79 3.58
C ASP A 7 -19.02 0.48 3.52
N ARG A 8 -19.31 1.44 4.38
CA ARG A 8 -18.58 2.69 4.42
C ARG A 8 -17.52 2.73 5.50
N THR A 9 -17.40 1.65 6.26
CA THR A 9 -16.42 1.58 7.32
C THR A 9 -15.02 1.46 6.74
N GLU A 10 -14.12 2.27 7.25
CA GLU A 10 -12.73 2.17 6.87
C GLU A 10 -12.00 1.23 7.80
N VAL A 11 -11.11 0.44 7.23
CA VAL A 11 -10.26 -0.47 7.98
C VAL A 11 -8.85 0.09 7.94
N SER A 12 -8.24 0.25 9.11
CA SER A 12 -6.88 0.75 9.22
C SER A 12 -5.91 -0.42 9.36
N ILE A 13 -4.92 -0.45 8.50
CA ILE A 13 -3.93 -1.53 8.49
C ILE A 13 -2.55 -0.92 8.72
N GLY A 14 -1.88 -1.35 9.80
CA GLY A 14 -0.53 -0.90 10.09
C GLY A 14 0.47 -1.65 9.22
N VAL A 15 1.40 -0.91 8.64
CA VAL A 15 2.41 -1.50 7.76
C VAL A 15 3.79 -1.11 8.26
N ARG A 16 4.65 -2.11 8.46
CA ARG A 16 6.05 -1.89 8.79
C ARG A 16 6.84 -1.82 7.49
N LEU A 17 7.71 -0.85 7.38
CA LEU A 17 8.54 -0.70 6.20
C LEU A 17 9.90 -0.17 6.60
N MET A 18 10.88 -0.39 5.73
CA MET A 18 12.20 0.18 5.96
C MET A 18 12.10 1.69 5.87
N ARG A 19 12.90 2.36 6.68
CA ARG A 19 12.93 3.82 6.67
C ARG A 19 13.24 4.37 5.28
N GLU A 20 14.10 3.67 4.53
CA GLU A 20 14.42 4.10 3.17
C GLU A 20 13.19 4.11 2.28
N THR A 21 12.28 3.17 2.48
CA THR A 21 11.04 3.13 1.71
C THR A 21 10.17 4.34 2.04
N LEU A 22 10.12 4.72 3.32
CA LEU A 22 9.36 5.90 3.71
C LEU A 22 9.96 7.15 3.08
N ILE A 23 11.29 7.24 3.06
CA ILE A 23 11.97 8.36 2.42
C ILE A 23 11.64 8.39 0.92
N ASP A 24 11.61 7.24 0.28
CA ASP A 24 11.27 7.16 -1.14
C ASP A 24 9.84 7.61 -1.39
N LEU A 25 8.91 7.30 -0.48
CA LEU A 25 7.55 7.79 -0.59
C LEU A 25 7.52 9.32 -0.50
N GLU A 26 8.30 9.90 0.40
CA GLU A 26 8.33 11.34 0.52
C GLU A 26 8.95 12.00 -0.71
N ARG A 27 9.98 11.36 -1.28
CA ARG A 27 10.56 11.85 -2.53
C ARG A 27 9.57 11.77 -3.68
N TYR A 28 8.78 10.70 -3.72
CA TYR A 28 7.75 10.56 -4.72
C TYR A 28 6.71 11.68 -4.59
N ILE A 29 6.30 11.99 -3.36
CA ILE A 29 5.34 13.05 -3.11
C ILE A 29 5.83 14.37 -3.68
N VAL A 30 7.09 14.70 -3.44
CA VAL A 30 7.66 15.96 -3.92
C VAL A 30 7.82 15.94 -5.43
N SER A 31 8.30 14.83 -5.99
CA SER A 31 8.53 14.75 -7.42
C SER A 31 7.24 14.88 -8.23
N GLU A 32 6.12 14.42 -7.67
CA GLU A 32 4.83 14.52 -8.34
C GLU A 32 4.04 15.77 -7.96
N GLY A 33 4.63 16.63 -7.14
CA GLY A 33 3.97 17.86 -6.73
C GLY A 33 2.87 17.69 -5.70
N LEU A 34 2.74 16.50 -5.14
CA LEU A 34 1.66 16.21 -4.20
C LEU A 34 1.81 16.95 -2.88
N HIS A 35 3.03 17.35 -2.53
CA HIS A 35 3.26 18.10 -1.30
C HIS A 35 2.51 19.42 -1.28
N ARG A 36 2.18 19.95 -2.45
CA ARG A 36 1.41 21.19 -2.55
C ARG A 36 0.00 21.04 -2.03
N TYR A 37 -0.50 19.82 -1.99
CA TYR A 37 -1.83 19.50 -1.50
C TYR A 37 -1.78 18.88 -0.11
N ARG A 38 -0.60 18.91 0.52
CA ARG A 38 -0.39 18.39 1.87
C ARG A 38 -0.66 16.88 1.95
N ILE A 39 -0.40 16.16 0.87
CA ILE A 39 -0.55 14.70 0.84
C ILE A 39 0.59 14.07 1.62
N LYS A 40 0.25 13.13 2.49
CA LYS A 40 1.23 12.48 3.37
C LYS A 40 1.54 11.06 2.89
N PRO A 41 2.68 10.49 3.34
CA PRO A 41 3.07 9.14 2.91
C PRO A 41 1.98 8.08 3.12
N SER A 42 1.26 8.12 4.24
CA SER A 42 0.18 7.15 4.47
C SER A 42 -0.93 7.28 3.43
N GLN A 43 -1.21 8.49 3.01
CA GLN A 43 -2.24 8.72 1.99
C GLN A 43 -1.79 8.17 0.64
N VAL A 44 -0.52 8.39 0.28
CA VAL A 44 0.02 7.86 -0.97
C VAL A 44 0.03 6.34 -0.94
N ALA A 45 0.48 5.77 0.19
CA ALA A 45 0.48 4.32 0.33
C ALA A 45 -0.92 3.74 0.17
N THR A 46 -1.92 4.40 0.75
CA THR A 46 -3.31 3.99 0.61
C THR A 46 -3.74 4.00 -0.85
N MET A 47 -3.39 5.07 -1.58
CA MET A 47 -3.74 5.16 -3.00
C MET A 47 -3.04 4.08 -3.83
N ILE A 48 -1.78 3.79 -3.50
CA ILE A 48 -1.03 2.73 -4.19
C ILE A 48 -1.75 1.40 -4.04
N VAL A 49 -2.17 1.07 -2.82
CA VAL A 49 -2.84 -0.20 -2.56
C VAL A 49 -4.20 -0.26 -3.25
N LYS A 50 -4.96 0.84 -3.21
CA LYS A 50 -6.27 0.87 -3.86
C LYS A 50 -6.13 0.67 -5.37
N ASP A 51 -5.14 1.29 -5.99
CA ASP A 51 -4.89 1.11 -7.41
C ASP A 51 -4.50 -0.34 -7.71
N TRP A 52 -3.64 -0.90 -6.85
CA TRP A 52 -3.17 -2.27 -7.05
C TRP A 52 -4.29 -3.30 -6.98
N ILE A 53 -5.25 -3.10 -6.09
CA ILE A 53 -6.37 -4.04 -5.96
C ILE A 53 -7.13 -4.18 -7.27
N ASN A 54 -7.19 -3.10 -8.05
CA ASN A 54 -7.88 -3.13 -9.34
C ASN A 54 -7.08 -3.84 -10.42
N LYS A 55 -5.77 -3.94 -10.25
CA LYS A 55 -4.91 -4.64 -11.20
C LYS A 55 -3.78 -5.30 -10.41
N PRO A 56 -4.08 -6.42 -9.73
CA PRO A 56 -3.16 -6.99 -8.74
C PRO A 56 -2.03 -7.82 -9.33
N ILE A 57 -1.00 -7.14 -9.80
CA ILE A 57 0.17 -7.79 -10.40
C ILE A 57 1.42 -7.39 -9.65
N LEU A 58 2.22 -8.39 -9.27
CA LEU A 58 3.54 -8.19 -8.66
C LEU A 58 4.53 -9.15 -9.30
N ASP A 59 5.79 -8.72 -9.33
CA ASP A 59 6.88 -9.59 -9.74
C ASP A 59 7.21 -10.51 -8.56
N LYS A 60 6.80 -11.77 -8.65
CA LYS A 60 6.96 -12.69 -7.52
C LYS A 60 8.40 -13.02 -7.21
N SER A 61 9.31 -12.81 -8.15
CA SER A 61 10.73 -13.08 -7.93
C SER A 61 11.38 -12.07 -6.98
N LYS A 62 10.72 -10.95 -6.73
CA LYS A 62 11.28 -9.87 -5.92
C LYS A 62 10.57 -9.70 -4.59
N LEU A 63 9.67 -10.61 -4.22
CA LEU A 63 8.88 -10.44 -3.01
C LEU A 63 9.69 -10.72 -1.76
N ILE A 64 9.46 -9.89 -0.73
CA ILE A 64 10.00 -10.10 0.59
C ILE A 64 8.97 -10.92 1.35
N TYR A 65 9.41 -12.05 1.92
CA TYR A 65 8.49 -12.95 2.58
C TYR A 65 8.14 -12.53 4.00
N GLY A 66 9.15 -12.15 4.75
CA GLY A 66 9.00 -12.00 6.17
C GLY A 66 8.80 -10.59 6.65
N ARG A 67 8.38 -10.49 7.90
CA ARG A 67 8.23 -9.23 8.57
C ARG A 67 9.58 -8.56 8.76
N ILE A 68 9.61 -7.25 8.58
CA ILE A 68 10.83 -6.48 8.74
C ILE A 68 11.14 -6.27 10.22
N ASN A 69 12.37 -6.61 10.63
CA ASN A 69 12.77 -6.51 12.02
C ASN A 69 14.07 -5.76 12.26
N ASN A 70 14.54 -4.98 11.30
CA ASN A 70 15.82 -4.29 11.43
C ASN A 70 15.71 -2.99 12.21
N GLU A 71 15.53 -3.10 13.51
CA GLU A 71 15.55 -1.92 14.35
C GLU A 71 16.95 -1.31 14.35
N PRO A 72 17.10 -0.01 14.39
CA PRO A 72 16.08 1.03 14.51
C PRO A 72 15.60 1.57 13.16
N LYS A 73 15.87 0.88 12.07
CA LYS A 73 15.61 1.39 10.72
C LYS A 73 14.21 1.07 10.21
N ILE A 74 13.29 0.79 11.12
CA ILE A 74 11.91 0.49 10.77
C ILE A 74 11.04 1.70 10.99
N SER A 75 10.19 1.97 10.01
CA SER A 75 9.15 2.98 10.11
C SER A 75 7.79 2.30 10.00
N ARG A 76 6.74 3.05 10.31
CA ARG A 76 5.39 2.52 10.22
C ARG A 76 4.49 3.55 9.57
N LEU A 77 3.51 3.06 8.85
CA LEU A 77 2.45 3.91 8.33
C LEU A 77 1.15 3.15 8.37
N THR A 78 0.05 3.84 8.11
CA THR A 78 -1.28 3.25 8.15
C THR A 78 -1.92 3.38 6.77
N VAL A 79 -2.41 2.24 6.27
CA VAL A 79 -3.18 2.22 5.03
C VAL A 79 -4.65 2.09 5.44
N LYS A 80 -5.50 2.93 4.86
CA LYS A 80 -6.93 2.92 5.17
C LYS A 80 -7.72 2.49 3.95
N LEU A 81 -8.39 1.35 4.07
CA LEU A 81 -9.18 0.79 2.98
C LEU A 81 -10.63 0.71 3.39
N LEU A 82 -11.52 0.74 2.42
CA LEU A 82 -12.91 0.43 2.69
C LEU A 82 -13.02 -1.05 3.02
N GLU A 83 -14.08 -1.42 3.73
CA GLU A 83 -14.28 -2.81 4.13
C GLU A 83 -14.22 -3.75 2.94
N GLU A 84 -14.90 -3.41 1.86
CA GLU A 84 -14.92 -4.26 0.67
C GLU A 84 -13.55 -4.36 0.02
N GLU A 85 -12.76 -3.29 0.06
CA GLU A 85 -11.41 -3.31 -0.47
C GLU A 85 -10.52 -4.22 0.37
N ASN A 86 -10.69 -4.17 1.67
CA ASN A 86 -9.92 -5.01 2.57
C ASN A 86 -10.25 -6.48 2.36
N ILE A 87 -11.52 -6.80 2.18
CA ILE A 87 -11.95 -8.17 1.91
C ILE A 87 -11.32 -8.66 0.61
N ARG A 88 -11.37 -7.84 -0.43
CA ARG A 88 -10.81 -8.23 -1.72
C ARG A 88 -9.30 -8.40 -1.64
N LEU A 89 -8.61 -7.53 -0.91
CA LEU A 89 -7.18 -7.64 -0.73
C LEU A 89 -6.82 -8.97 -0.07
N TYR A 90 -7.57 -9.34 0.96
CA TYR A 90 -7.33 -10.59 1.65
C TYR A 90 -7.56 -11.80 0.73
N GLU A 91 -8.60 -11.74 -0.09
CA GLU A 91 -8.86 -12.81 -1.05
C GLU A 91 -7.71 -12.96 -2.04
N ILE A 92 -7.20 -11.85 -2.54
CA ILE A 92 -6.06 -11.87 -3.46
C ILE A 92 -4.84 -12.45 -2.77
N TYR A 93 -4.61 -12.05 -1.51
CA TYR A 93 -3.49 -12.56 -0.74
C TYR A 93 -3.56 -14.08 -0.61
N VAL A 94 -4.70 -14.60 -0.22
CA VAL A 94 -4.85 -16.04 0.00
C VAL A 94 -4.72 -16.81 -1.31
N LYS A 95 -5.27 -16.29 -2.39
CA LYS A 95 -5.25 -17.02 -3.67
C LYS A 95 -3.89 -16.96 -4.36
N GLU A 96 -3.19 -15.84 -4.27
CA GLU A 96 -2.01 -15.62 -5.10
C GLU A 96 -0.70 -15.47 -4.34
N TYR A 97 -0.73 -15.00 -3.09
CA TYR A 97 0.51 -14.58 -2.43
C TYR A 97 0.75 -15.19 -1.06
N ILE A 98 -0.10 -16.11 -0.63
CA ILE A 98 0.01 -16.65 0.72
C ILE A 98 1.33 -17.41 0.94
N ARG A 99 1.92 -17.91 -0.14
CA ARG A 99 3.20 -18.62 -0.04
C ARG A 99 4.38 -17.67 -0.12
N GLU A 100 4.20 -16.55 -0.80
CA GLU A 100 5.29 -15.60 -1.02
C GLU A 100 5.39 -14.54 0.06
N CYS A 101 4.31 -14.30 0.79
CA CYS A 101 4.28 -13.28 1.85
C CYS A 101 3.69 -13.87 3.11
N SER A 102 4.31 -13.59 4.25
CA SER A 102 3.88 -14.18 5.51
C SER A 102 2.58 -13.60 6.05
N SER A 103 2.15 -12.45 5.56
CA SER A 103 0.91 -11.81 5.99
C SER A 103 0.44 -10.80 4.96
N VAL A 104 -0.80 -10.33 5.11
CA VAL A 104 -1.32 -9.26 4.27
C VAL A 104 -0.51 -7.98 4.46
N ASN A 105 -0.04 -7.73 5.69
CA ASN A 105 0.76 -6.53 5.95
C ASN A 105 2.06 -6.57 5.15
N VAL A 106 2.69 -7.73 5.06
CA VAL A 106 3.90 -7.90 4.25
C VAL A 106 3.58 -7.75 2.77
N LEU A 107 2.43 -8.27 2.33
CA LEU A 107 2.01 -8.08 0.95
C LEU A 107 1.88 -6.60 0.63
N ILE A 108 1.27 -5.82 1.51
CA ILE A 108 1.13 -4.39 1.30
C ILE A 108 2.50 -3.71 1.16
N TYR A 109 3.45 -4.11 1.98
CA TYR A 109 4.80 -3.55 1.89
C TYR A 109 5.40 -3.83 0.51
N ASN A 110 5.24 -5.06 0.01
CA ASN A 110 5.74 -5.42 -1.31
C ASN A 110 5.04 -4.63 -2.42
N ILE A 111 3.75 -4.37 -2.27
CA ILE A 111 3.01 -3.56 -3.24
C ILE A 111 3.63 -2.16 -3.31
N ILE A 112 3.89 -1.56 -2.16
CA ILE A 112 4.49 -0.22 -2.11
C ILE A 112 5.89 -0.23 -2.72
N LEU A 113 6.71 -1.22 -2.35
CA LEU A 113 8.06 -1.32 -2.85
C LEU A 113 8.11 -1.41 -4.37
N GLN A 114 7.31 -2.29 -4.94
CA GLN A 114 7.36 -2.48 -6.38
C GLN A 114 6.78 -1.30 -7.13
N PHE A 115 5.77 -0.63 -6.54
CA PHE A 115 5.28 0.60 -7.14
C PHE A 115 6.40 1.64 -7.26
N LEU A 116 7.16 1.82 -6.19
CA LEU A 116 8.24 2.81 -6.17
C LEU A 116 9.38 2.41 -7.10
N GLU A 117 9.76 1.13 -7.10
CA GLU A 117 10.84 0.65 -7.95
C GLU A 117 10.50 0.80 -9.43
N ASN A 118 9.26 0.60 -9.77
CA ASN A 118 8.80 0.68 -11.16
C ASN A 118 8.43 2.09 -11.57
N LYS A 119 8.60 3.05 -10.66
CA LYS A 119 8.23 4.44 -10.90
C LYS A 119 6.79 4.55 -11.35
N GLY A 120 5.93 3.89 -10.58
CA GLY A 120 4.52 3.83 -10.92
C GLY A 120 3.84 5.19 -10.90
N THR A 121 2.66 5.24 -11.50
CA THR A 121 1.85 6.45 -11.54
C THR A 121 0.50 6.16 -10.91
N LEU A 122 0.12 6.99 -9.93
CA LEU A 122 -1.19 6.84 -9.30
C LEU A 122 -2.28 7.24 -10.29
N SER A 123 -3.39 6.51 -10.26
CA SER A 123 -4.49 6.78 -11.18
C SER A 123 -5.04 8.19 -11.00
N ILE A 124 -5.06 8.69 -9.76
CA ILE A 124 -5.58 10.01 -9.49
C ILE A 124 -4.76 11.12 -10.14
N LEU A 125 -3.46 10.86 -10.40
CA LEU A 125 -2.61 11.88 -11.03
C LEU A 125 -3.03 12.16 -12.45
N ASN A 126 -3.66 11.21 -13.10
CA ASN A 126 -4.13 11.42 -14.48
C ASN A 126 -5.25 12.45 -14.53
N GLU A 127 -5.93 12.66 -13.42
CA GLU A 127 -7.02 13.62 -13.36
C GLU A 127 -6.53 15.04 -13.20
N PHE A 128 -5.29 15.22 -12.76
CA PHE A 128 -4.71 16.55 -12.58
C PHE A 128 -4.01 17.05 -13.85
N LYS A 129 -3.93 16.22 -14.85
CA LYS A 129 -3.29 16.57 -16.13
C LYS A 129 -4.35 16.90 -17.20
#